data_f3d533c8d93601f8995d4f904bc6b524
#
_entry.id   f3d533c8d93601f8995d4f904bc6b524
#
_cell.length_a   1.000
_cell.length_b   1.000
_cell.length_c   1.000
_cell.angle_alpha   90.00
_cell.angle_beta   90.00
_cell.angle_gamma   90.00
#
_symmetry.space_group_name_H-M   'P 1'
#
loop_
_entity.id
_entity.type
_entity.pdbx_description
1 polymer ?
#
loop_
_entity_poly.entity_id
_entity_poly.type
_entity_poly.pdbx_seq_one_letter_code
_entity_poly.pdbx_strand_id
1 'polypeptide(L)'
;QENKSALSSLQREKAVAAAVRIEQFIRQIEQQLAFAALPQLGAEGMEQRRIEFLKLQRLVPAITDTTQIDASGRERLAVSRLGMDVVDSGIDRSGEPAFKGARPDQTWFGPVAYRKETEPYMSIAMRSKGEAGAVTVADVNLKFIWDVVTRIKIGKKGKAYVVDGSGHLVADPDIGLVL
;
A
#
# COMPACT_ATOMS: atom_id res chain seq x y z
N GLN A 1 28.38 15.50 -28.42
CA GLN A 1 28.03 14.11 -28.07
C GLN A 1 28.22 13.83 -26.57
N GLU A 2 29.30 14.30 -25.94
CA GLU A 2 29.57 14.10 -24.50
C GLU A 2 28.49 14.68 -23.57
N ASN A 3 27.95 15.85 -23.90
CA ASN A 3 26.90 16.50 -23.09
C ASN A 3 25.56 15.72 -23.06
N LYS A 4 25.22 15.04 -24.16
CA LYS A 4 24.01 14.21 -24.22
C LYS A 4 24.17 12.93 -23.40
N SER A 5 25.33 12.32 -23.45
CA SER A 5 25.68 11.13 -22.69
C SER A 5 25.69 11.40 -21.18
N ALA A 6 26.32 12.49 -20.74
CA ALA A 6 26.35 12.89 -19.35
C ALA A 6 24.94 13.22 -18.79
N LEU A 7 24.11 13.90 -19.59
CA LEU A 7 22.74 14.21 -19.20
C LEU A 7 21.88 12.94 -19.06
N SER A 8 22.01 12.02 -20.01
CA SER A 8 21.30 10.73 -19.98
C SER A 8 21.69 9.89 -18.76
N SER A 9 23.00 9.87 -18.43
CA SER A 9 23.51 9.17 -17.24
C SER A 9 22.92 9.75 -15.94
N LEU A 10 22.93 11.08 -15.82
CA LEU A 10 22.35 11.77 -14.65
C LEU A 10 20.83 11.52 -14.52
N GLN A 11 20.11 11.52 -15.63
CA GLN A 11 18.66 11.22 -15.63
C GLN A 11 18.38 9.80 -15.16
N ARG A 12 19.16 8.84 -15.64
CA ARG A 12 19.05 7.43 -15.23
C ARG A 12 19.37 7.26 -13.73
N GLU A 13 20.40 7.90 -13.25
CA GLU A 13 20.78 7.86 -11.83
C GLU A 13 19.65 8.39 -10.94
N LYS A 14 19.05 9.53 -11.28
CA LYS A 14 17.91 10.09 -10.55
C LYS A 14 16.69 9.19 -10.58
N ALA A 15 16.38 8.58 -11.72
CA ALA A 15 15.26 7.65 -11.85
C ALA A 15 15.47 6.39 -11.01
N VAL A 16 16.68 5.82 -11.01
CA VAL A 16 17.03 4.66 -10.18
C VAL A 16 16.93 5.00 -8.70
N ALA A 17 17.47 6.14 -8.28
CA ALA A 17 17.39 6.57 -6.89
C ALA A 17 15.93 6.76 -6.42
N ALA A 18 15.08 7.32 -7.26
CA ALA A 18 13.65 7.46 -6.98
C ALA A 18 12.95 6.10 -6.88
N ALA A 19 13.22 5.18 -7.81
CA ALA A 19 12.67 3.83 -7.80
C ALA A 19 13.05 3.07 -6.52
N VAL A 20 14.31 3.15 -6.10
CA VAL A 20 14.79 2.54 -4.85
C VAL A 20 14.05 3.11 -3.63
N ARG A 21 13.83 4.42 -3.57
CA ARG A 21 13.09 5.05 -2.47
C ARG A 21 11.64 4.61 -2.41
N ILE A 22 10.97 4.50 -3.56
CA ILE A 22 9.59 4.00 -3.65
C ILE A 22 9.52 2.52 -3.23
N GLU A 23 10.44 1.71 -3.71
CA GLU A 23 10.53 0.30 -3.33
C GLU A 23 10.76 0.13 -1.83
N GLN A 24 11.68 0.88 -1.24
CA GLN A 24 11.93 0.87 0.20
C GLN A 24 10.70 1.27 1.00
N PHE A 25 9.96 2.27 0.56
CA PHE A 25 8.70 2.69 1.19
C PHE A 25 7.66 1.57 1.20
N ILE A 26 7.43 0.90 0.06
CA ILE A 26 6.49 -0.21 -0.03
C ILE A 26 6.95 -1.41 0.81
N ARG A 27 8.23 -1.76 0.76
CA ARG A 27 8.80 -2.85 1.58
C ARG A 27 8.68 -2.59 3.08
N GLN A 28 8.89 -1.36 3.52
CA GLN A 28 8.71 -0.99 4.93
C GLN A 28 7.26 -1.20 5.37
N ILE A 29 6.30 -0.78 4.55
CA ILE A 29 4.87 -1.01 4.82
C ILE A 29 4.57 -2.50 4.90
N GLU A 30 5.06 -3.28 3.93
CA GLU A 30 4.89 -4.74 3.88
C GLU A 30 5.41 -5.41 5.16
N GLN A 31 6.61 -5.05 5.61
CA GLN A 31 7.22 -5.59 6.83
C GLN A 31 6.40 -5.26 8.08
N GLN A 32 5.95 -4.03 8.23
CA GLN A 32 5.13 -3.60 9.37
C GLN A 32 3.76 -4.29 9.37
N LEU A 33 3.14 -4.44 8.20
CA LEU A 33 1.88 -5.15 8.04
C LEU A 33 2.05 -6.63 8.36
N ALA A 34 3.14 -7.27 7.90
CA ALA A 34 3.44 -8.66 8.19
C ALA A 34 3.54 -8.93 9.70
N PHE A 35 4.17 -8.02 10.43
CA PHE A 35 4.25 -8.11 11.89
C PHE A 35 2.87 -8.01 12.54
N ALA A 36 2.06 -7.05 12.12
CA ALA A 36 0.69 -6.88 12.65
C ALA A 36 -0.27 -8.01 12.24
N ALA A 37 0.00 -8.70 11.14
CA ALA A 37 -0.80 -9.82 10.63
C ALA A 37 -0.47 -11.17 11.28
N LEU A 38 0.57 -11.25 12.13
CA LEU A 38 0.92 -12.49 12.83
C LEU A 38 -0.24 -13.00 13.67
N PRO A 39 -0.49 -14.33 13.68
CA PRO A 39 -1.45 -14.93 14.59
C PRO A 39 -1.03 -14.65 16.02
N GLN A 40 -1.95 -14.20 16.86
CA GLN A 40 -1.68 -14.04 18.28
C GLN A 40 -1.77 -15.39 18.97
N LEU A 41 -0.76 -15.68 19.78
CA LEU A 41 -0.75 -16.85 20.67
C LEU A 41 -1.63 -16.52 21.89
N GLY A 42 -2.89 -16.93 21.84
CA GLY A 42 -3.84 -16.77 22.95
C GLY A 42 -5.23 -16.31 22.51
N ALA A 43 -6.18 -16.43 23.43
CA ALA A 43 -7.57 -15.98 23.24
C ALA A 43 -7.73 -14.46 23.42
N GLU A 44 -6.71 -13.69 23.10
CA GLU A 44 -6.77 -12.24 23.15
C GLU A 44 -7.66 -11.73 22.02
N GLY A 45 -8.80 -11.16 22.41
CA GLY A 45 -9.91 -10.85 21.55
C GLY A 45 -9.65 -9.73 20.53
N MET A 46 -10.71 -9.36 19.83
CA MET A 46 -10.72 -8.30 18.81
C MET A 46 -10.18 -6.96 19.31
N GLU A 47 -10.29 -6.66 20.62
CA GLU A 47 -9.77 -5.41 21.18
C GLU A 47 -8.23 -5.35 21.14
N GLN A 48 -7.53 -6.45 21.44
CA GLN A 48 -6.08 -6.49 21.30
C GLN A 48 -5.65 -6.31 19.84
N ARG A 49 -6.34 -6.96 18.92
CA ARG A 49 -6.10 -6.79 17.47
C ARG A 49 -6.35 -5.35 17.02
N ARG A 50 -7.40 -4.73 17.54
CA ARG A 50 -7.71 -3.32 17.27
C ARG A 50 -6.56 -2.41 17.74
N ILE A 51 -6.03 -2.63 18.95
CA ILE A 51 -4.89 -1.88 19.48
C ILE A 51 -3.66 -2.03 18.59
N GLU A 52 -3.39 -3.23 18.07
CA GLU A 52 -2.27 -3.47 17.14
C GLU A 52 -2.44 -2.74 15.82
N PHE A 53 -3.64 -2.73 15.26
CA PHE A 53 -3.93 -1.98 14.05
C PHE A 53 -3.78 -0.47 14.26
N LEU A 54 -4.21 0.05 15.40
CA LEU A 54 -3.99 1.45 15.77
C LEU A 54 -2.50 1.79 15.91
N LYS A 55 -1.71 0.89 16.50
CA LYS A 55 -0.25 1.04 16.60
C LYS A 55 0.38 1.03 15.21
N LEU A 56 -0.01 0.10 14.35
CA LEU A 56 0.46 0.01 12.96
C LEU A 56 0.19 1.32 12.22
N GLN A 57 -1.03 1.83 12.25
CA GLN A 57 -1.39 3.09 11.58
C GLN A 57 -0.64 4.29 12.15
N ARG A 58 -0.30 4.27 13.43
CA ARG A 58 0.50 5.32 14.06
C ARG A 58 1.97 5.26 13.61
N LEU A 59 2.54 4.06 13.50
CA LEU A 59 3.91 3.85 13.03
C LEU A 59 4.07 4.11 11.53
N VAL A 60 3.04 3.80 10.76
CA VAL A 60 3.02 3.94 9.29
C VAL A 60 1.85 4.86 8.90
N PRO A 61 2.05 6.18 8.91
CA PRO A 61 0.98 7.14 8.61
C PRO A 61 0.34 7.00 7.22
N ALA A 62 1.02 6.36 6.28
CA ALA A 62 0.47 6.07 4.96
C ALA A 62 -0.66 5.02 4.99
N ILE A 63 -0.71 4.16 6.00
CA ILE A 63 -1.82 3.21 6.18
C ILE A 63 -2.99 3.98 6.79
N THR A 64 -4.09 4.08 6.06
CA THR A 64 -5.30 4.79 6.49
C THR A 64 -6.36 3.86 7.05
N ASP A 65 -6.46 2.65 6.51
CA ASP A 65 -7.45 1.66 6.90
C ASP A 65 -6.78 0.29 7.03
N THR A 66 -7.19 -0.48 8.03
CA THR A 66 -6.71 -1.85 8.23
C THR A 66 -7.91 -2.74 8.55
N THR A 67 -8.08 -3.80 7.78
CA THR A 67 -9.21 -4.71 7.89
C THR A 67 -8.73 -6.12 8.12
N GLN A 68 -9.35 -6.84 9.06
CA GLN A 68 -9.19 -8.27 9.25
C GLN A 68 -10.42 -9.01 8.76
N ILE A 69 -10.20 -9.99 7.89
CA ILE A 69 -11.18 -10.87 7.30
C ILE A 69 -10.86 -12.29 7.76
N ASP A 70 -11.85 -13.02 8.25
CA ASP A 70 -11.63 -14.42 8.66
C ASP A 70 -11.51 -15.37 7.45
N ALA A 71 -11.21 -16.63 7.71
CA ALA A 71 -11.02 -17.64 6.67
C ALA A 71 -12.27 -17.86 5.79
N SER A 72 -13.44 -17.55 6.29
CA SER A 72 -14.73 -17.65 5.55
C SER A 72 -15.00 -16.41 4.68
N GLY A 73 -14.16 -15.39 4.75
CA GLY A 73 -14.34 -14.14 4.02
C GLY A 73 -15.21 -13.10 4.73
N ARG A 74 -15.46 -13.28 6.03
CA ARG A 74 -16.23 -12.31 6.82
C ARG A 74 -15.35 -11.28 7.49
N GLU A 75 -15.71 -10.00 7.37
CA GLU A 75 -15.04 -8.92 8.08
C GLU A 75 -15.26 -9.04 9.58
N ARG A 76 -14.16 -9.10 10.32
CA ARG A 76 -14.16 -9.22 11.77
C ARG A 76 -13.76 -7.92 12.46
N LEU A 77 -12.92 -7.13 11.83
CA LEU A 77 -12.44 -5.87 12.35
C LEU A 77 -12.07 -4.93 11.21
N ALA A 78 -12.51 -3.70 11.29
CA ALA A 78 -12.03 -2.62 10.44
C ALA A 78 -11.65 -1.43 11.33
N VAL A 79 -10.40 -0.98 11.20
CA VAL A 79 -9.86 0.18 11.91
C VAL A 79 -9.53 1.25 10.87
N SER A 80 -10.15 2.42 11.00
CA SER A 80 -10.01 3.50 10.03
C SER A 80 -9.48 4.76 10.69
N ARG A 81 -8.51 5.38 10.05
CA ARG A 81 -8.01 6.70 10.46
C ARG A 81 -9.02 7.83 10.14
N LEU A 82 -9.88 7.59 9.15
CA LEU A 82 -10.81 8.57 8.60
C LEU A 82 -12.26 8.33 9.00
N GLY A 83 -12.53 7.25 9.73
CA GLY A 83 -13.86 6.85 10.15
C GLY A 83 -13.87 6.20 11.53
N MET A 84 -14.99 5.57 11.85
CA MET A 84 -15.13 4.81 13.10
C MET A 84 -14.63 3.38 12.91
N ASP A 85 -14.05 2.82 13.96
CA ASP A 85 -13.69 1.42 14.00
C ASP A 85 -14.97 0.57 14.03
N VAL A 86 -14.97 -0.55 13.33
CA VAL A 86 -16.09 -1.48 13.27
C VAL A 86 -15.61 -2.87 13.69
N VAL A 87 -16.31 -3.47 14.65
CA VAL A 87 -16.01 -4.82 15.13
C VAL A 87 -17.17 -5.74 14.73
N ASP A 88 -16.84 -6.91 14.19
CA ASP A 88 -17.77 -7.96 13.81
C ASP A 88 -18.93 -7.48 12.91
N SER A 89 -18.62 -6.69 11.90
CA SER A 89 -19.62 -6.27 10.91
C SER A 89 -20.25 -7.47 10.18
N GLY A 90 -19.49 -8.56 10.02
CA GLY A 90 -19.92 -9.75 9.29
C GLY A 90 -20.07 -9.53 7.77
N ILE A 91 -19.64 -8.37 7.26
CA ILE A 91 -19.69 -8.07 5.82
C ILE A 91 -18.94 -9.16 5.04
N ASP A 92 -19.56 -9.66 3.99
CA ASP A 92 -18.94 -10.65 3.10
C ASP A 92 -17.97 -9.98 2.15
N ARG A 93 -16.68 -10.26 2.35
CA ARG A 93 -15.57 -9.80 1.52
C ARG A 93 -14.89 -10.93 0.73
N SER A 94 -15.49 -12.12 0.72
CA SER A 94 -14.93 -13.30 0.03
C SER A 94 -14.77 -13.08 -1.48
N GLY A 95 -15.59 -12.20 -2.05
CA GLY A 95 -15.52 -11.80 -3.45
C GLY A 95 -14.41 -10.83 -3.80
N GLU A 96 -13.81 -10.16 -2.81
CA GLU A 96 -12.84 -9.09 -3.04
C GLU A 96 -11.49 -9.61 -3.58
N PRO A 97 -10.85 -8.88 -4.51
CA PRO A 97 -9.56 -9.26 -5.07
C PRO A 97 -8.47 -9.45 -4.00
N ALA A 98 -8.47 -8.62 -2.95
CA ALA A 98 -7.53 -8.72 -1.84
C ALA A 98 -7.67 -10.05 -1.09
N PHE A 99 -8.88 -10.49 -0.81
CA PHE A 99 -9.13 -11.77 -0.14
C PHE A 99 -8.75 -12.95 -1.02
N LYS A 100 -9.12 -12.92 -2.30
CA LYS A 100 -8.82 -13.98 -3.28
C LYS A 100 -7.34 -14.05 -3.63
N GLY A 101 -6.66 -12.91 -3.67
CA GLY A 101 -5.25 -12.81 -4.10
C GLY A 101 -4.24 -13.13 -3.01
N ALA A 102 -4.57 -12.85 -1.73
CA ALA A 102 -3.66 -13.10 -0.62
C ALA A 102 -3.39 -14.60 -0.41
N ARG A 103 -2.12 -14.98 -0.33
CA ARG A 103 -1.64 -16.35 -0.10
C ARG A 103 -0.78 -16.38 1.16
N PRO A 104 -0.63 -17.55 1.85
CA PRO A 104 0.19 -17.64 3.06
C PRO A 104 1.65 -17.24 2.89
N ASP A 105 2.18 -17.36 1.67
CA ASP A 105 3.60 -17.12 1.37
C ASP A 105 3.79 -15.94 0.42
N GLN A 106 2.72 -15.25 0.03
CA GLN A 106 2.79 -14.19 -0.96
C GLN A 106 1.88 -13.03 -0.59
N THR A 107 2.49 -11.87 -0.39
CA THR A 107 1.77 -10.61 -0.25
C THR A 107 1.05 -10.27 -1.56
N TRP A 108 -0.20 -9.90 -1.47
CA TRP A 108 -0.95 -9.38 -2.61
C TRP A 108 -0.90 -7.86 -2.61
N PHE A 109 -0.57 -7.31 -3.77
CA PHE A 109 -0.58 -5.87 -4.01
C PHE A 109 -1.69 -5.56 -5.02
N GLY A 110 -2.64 -4.73 -4.62
CA GLY A 110 -3.73 -4.30 -5.48
C GLY A 110 -3.29 -3.28 -6.53
N PRO A 111 -4.13 -3.04 -7.53
CA PRO A 111 -3.92 -1.95 -8.46
C PRO A 111 -4.03 -0.60 -7.74
N VAL A 112 -3.38 0.41 -8.32
CA VAL A 112 -3.55 1.78 -7.83
C VAL A 112 -4.94 2.26 -8.21
N ALA A 113 -5.66 2.78 -7.25
CA ALA A 113 -6.97 3.39 -7.41
C ALA A 113 -6.96 4.81 -6.84
N TYR A 114 -7.90 5.64 -7.23
CA TYR A 114 -7.99 7.01 -6.75
C TYR A 114 -9.22 7.17 -5.88
N ARG A 115 -9.02 7.73 -4.68
CA ARG A 115 -10.11 8.20 -3.82
C ARG A 115 -10.28 9.70 -4.06
N LYS A 116 -11.53 10.18 -4.07
CA LYS A 116 -11.86 11.61 -4.29
C LYS A 116 -11.13 12.21 -5.50
N GLU A 117 -10.97 11.39 -6.56
CA GLU A 117 -10.37 11.79 -7.84
C GLU A 117 -8.90 12.22 -7.78
N THR A 118 -8.32 12.44 -6.61
CA THR A 118 -6.98 13.03 -6.46
C THR A 118 -6.03 12.27 -5.56
N GLU A 119 -6.52 11.33 -4.75
CA GLU A 119 -5.70 10.62 -3.78
C GLU A 119 -5.38 9.20 -4.27
N PRO A 120 -4.12 8.91 -4.65
CA PRO A 120 -3.73 7.57 -5.08
C PRO A 120 -3.66 6.62 -3.88
N TYR A 121 -4.31 5.47 -3.99
CA TYR A 121 -4.34 4.41 -2.99
C TYR A 121 -4.01 3.06 -3.60
N MET A 122 -3.44 2.20 -2.77
CA MET A 122 -3.23 0.79 -3.07
C MET A 122 -3.57 -0.04 -1.84
N SER A 123 -4.23 -1.17 -2.04
CA SER A 123 -4.42 -2.16 -0.97
C SER A 123 -3.31 -3.18 -0.99
N ILE A 124 -2.81 -3.53 0.20
CA ILE A 124 -1.85 -4.61 0.43
C ILE A 124 -2.53 -5.64 1.31
N ALA A 125 -2.50 -6.91 0.93
CA ALA A 125 -3.15 -7.97 1.67
C ALA A 125 -2.21 -9.12 1.97
N MET A 126 -2.32 -9.66 3.18
CA MET A 126 -1.55 -10.80 3.66
C MET A 126 -2.47 -11.83 4.28
N ARG A 127 -2.24 -13.10 3.96
CA ARG A 127 -2.94 -14.22 4.60
C ARG A 127 -2.07 -14.83 5.68
N SER A 128 -2.62 -15.00 6.87
CA SER A 128 -1.91 -15.67 7.96
C SER A 128 -1.66 -17.13 7.64
N LYS A 129 -0.50 -17.64 8.12
CA LYS A 129 -0.19 -19.07 8.08
C LYS A 129 -0.94 -19.77 9.20
N GLY A 130 -1.45 -20.99 8.94
CA GLY A 130 -2.13 -21.84 9.91
C GLY A 130 -3.65 -21.95 9.68
N GLU A 131 -4.32 -22.62 10.62
CA GLU A 131 -5.74 -22.98 10.50
C GLU A 131 -6.68 -21.75 10.41
N ALA A 132 -6.27 -20.64 10.98
CA ALA A 132 -7.10 -19.44 10.95
C ALA A 132 -7.27 -18.83 9.56
N GLY A 133 -6.27 -18.97 8.66
CA GLY A 133 -6.36 -18.50 7.27
C GLY A 133 -6.86 -17.05 7.07
N ALA A 134 -6.83 -16.25 8.14
CA ALA A 134 -7.34 -14.89 8.13
C ALA A 134 -6.53 -14.00 7.19
N VAL A 135 -7.18 -13.03 6.56
CA VAL A 135 -6.54 -12.05 5.69
C VAL A 135 -6.55 -10.69 6.37
N THR A 136 -5.38 -10.08 6.44
CA THR A 136 -5.23 -8.68 6.86
C THR A 136 -5.00 -7.82 5.63
N VAL A 137 -5.83 -6.79 5.46
CA VAL A 137 -5.76 -5.84 4.35
C VAL A 137 -5.43 -4.47 4.90
N ALA A 138 -4.46 -3.80 4.30
CA ALA A 138 -4.14 -2.41 4.58
C ALA A 138 -4.37 -1.56 3.34
N ASP A 139 -5.09 -0.45 3.48
CA ASP A 139 -5.20 0.57 2.45
C ASP A 139 -4.13 1.63 2.66
N VAL A 140 -3.31 1.85 1.65
CA VAL A 140 -2.11 2.69 1.69
C VAL A 140 -2.28 3.89 0.81
N ASN A 141 -2.13 5.09 1.39
CA ASN A 141 -2.06 6.32 0.64
C ASN A 141 -0.69 6.46 -0.04
N LEU A 142 -0.67 6.60 -1.34
CA LEU A 142 0.55 6.66 -2.15
C LEU A 142 1.07 8.09 -2.39
N LYS A 143 0.59 9.07 -1.64
CA LYS A 143 1.03 10.47 -1.77
C LYS A 143 2.55 10.63 -1.68
N PHE A 144 3.21 9.78 -0.90
CA PHE A 144 4.67 9.78 -0.82
C PHE A 144 5.33 9.54 -2.19
N ILE A 145 4.77 8.67 -3.02
CA ILE A 145 5.28 8.41 -4.38
C ILE A 145 5.21 9.68 -5.22
N TRP A 146 4.11 10.41 -5.11
CA TRP A 146 3.93 11.70 -5.77
C TRP A 146 4.98 12.73 -5.32
N ASP A 147 5.23 12.82 -4.02
CA ASP A 147 6.24 13.72 -3.47
C ASP A 147 7.64 13.39 -3.97
N VAL A 148 7.95 12.10 -4.17
CA VAL A 148 9.23 11.68 -4.77
C VAL A 148 9.33 12.14 -6.21
N VAL A 149 8.30 11.92 -7.01
CA VAL A 149 8.27 12.23 -8.45
C VAL A 149 8.32 13.73 -8.71
N THR A 150 7.54 14.51 -7.98
CA THR A 150 7.47 15.97 -8.16
C THR A 150 8.77 16.70 -7.81
N ARG A 151 9.62 16.09 -6.97
CA ARG A 151 10.94 16.64 -6.61
C ARG A 151 12.03 16.32 -7.62
N ILE A 152 11.80 15.42 -8.57
CA ILE A 152 12.78 15.09 -9.60
C ILE A 152 12.75 16.17 -10.67
N LYS A 153 13.79 17.01 -10.66
CA LYS A 153 13.99 18.03 -11.71
C LYS A 153 14.93 17.50 -12.78
N ILE A 154 14.44 17.43 -14.01
CA ILE A 154 15.18 17.00 -15.21
C ILE A 154 15.30 18.20 -16.15
N GLY A 155 16.37 18.98 -16.01
CA GLY A 155 16.55 20.19 -16.79
C GLY A 155 15.41 21.20 -16.59
N LYS A 156 15.17 22.06 -17.59
CA LYS A 156 14.14 23.11 -17.49
C LYS A 156 12.72 22.64 -17.83
N LYS A 157 12.57 21.52 -18.55
CA LYS A 157 11.29 21.04 -19.09
C LYS A 157 11.05 19.55 -18.91
N GLY A 158 12.00 18.81 -18.33
CA GLY A 158 11.86 17.37 -18.12
C GLY A 158 10.93 17.05 -16.94
N LYS A 159 10.18 15.96 -17.10
CA LYS A 159 9.29 15.40 -16.07
C LYS A 159 9.72 13.98 -15.73
N ALA A 160 9.49 13.56 -14.50
CA ALA A 160 9.54 12.17 -14.10
C ALA A 160 8.12 11.69 -13.80
N TYR A 161 7.82 10.45 -14.12
CA TYR A 161 6.54 9.82 -13.82
C TYR A 161 6.76 8.37 -13.41
N VAL A 162 5.78 7.79 -12.73
CA VAL A 162 5.80 6.39 -12.30
C VAL A 162 4.72 5.62 -13.03
N VAL A 163 5.07 4.46 -13.55
CA VAL A 163 4.14 3.49 -14.11
C VAL A 163 4.19 2.19 -13.32
N ASP A 164 3.09 1.47 -13.28
CA ASP A 164 3.03 0.12 -12.72
C ASP A 164 3.58 -0.93 -13.70
N GLY A 165 3.60 -2.20 -13.27
CA GLY A 165 4.07 -3.31 -14.11
C GLY A 165 3.25 -3.57 -15.37
N SER A 166 2.06 -2.99 -15.48
CA SER A 166 1.16 -3.06 -16.65
C SER A 166 1.28 -1.83 -17.54
N GLY A 167 2.11 -0.85 -17.15
CA GLY A 167 2.31 0.40 -17.88
C GLY A 167 1.29 1.48 -17.59
N HIS A 168 0.43 1.32 -16.57
CA HIS A 168 -0.48 2.38 -16.15
C HIS A 168 0.25 3.47 -15.39
N LEU A 169 -0.11 4.70 -15.65
CA LEU A 169 0.45 5.87 -14.99
C LEU A 169 -0.02 5.93 -13.52
N VAL A 170 0.93 5.86 -12.60
CA VAL A 170 0.68 5.86 -11.14
C VAL A 170 0.88 7.26 -10.56
N ALA A 171 1.89 7.98 -11.01
CA ALA A 171 2.18 9.33 -10.56
C ALA A 171 2.84 10.15 -11.68
N ASP A 172 2.38 11.37 -11.88
CA ASP A 172 2.93 12.40 -12.76
C ASP A 172 2.83 13.74 -12.05
N PRO A 173 3.80 14.67 -12.22
CA PRO A 173 3.68 16.03 -11.68
C PRO A 173 2.41 16.76 -12.15
N ASP A 174 1.91 16.42 -13.32
CA ASP A 174 0.61 16.88 -13.81
C ASP A 174 -0.47 15.85 -13.48
N ILE A 175 -1.24 16.15 -12.42
CA ILE A 175 -2.29 15.25 -11.92
C ILE A 175 -3.37 14.96 -12.96
N GLY A 176 -3.63 15.91 -13.87
CA GLY A 176 -4.63 15.72 -14.93
C GLY A 176 -4.30 14.62 -15.93
N LEU A 177 -3.04 14.12 -15.94
CA LEU A 177 -2.64 12.99 -16.79
C LEU A 177 -2.85 11.64 -16.14
N VAL A 178 -3.10 11.61 -14.83
CA VAL A 178 -3.22 10.39 -14.03
C VAL A 178 -4.69 10.05 -13.76
N LEU A 179 -5.57 11.05 -13.87
CA LEU A 179 -7.01 10.96 -13.76
C LEU A 179 -7.63 10.71 -15.13
#